data_a84ff1d985c0069da50b0e7e5f377e8e
#
_entry.id   a84ff1d985c0069da50b0e7e5f377e8e
#
_cell.length_a   1.000
_cell.length_b   1.000
_cell.length_c   1.000
_cell.angle_alpha   90.00
_cell.angle_beta   90.00
_cell.angle_gamma   90.00
#
_symmetry.space_group_name_H-M   'P 1'
#
loop_
_entity.id
_entity.type
_entity.pdbx_description
1 polymer ?
#
loop_
_entity_poly.entity_id
_entity_poly.type
_entity_poly.pdbx_seq_one_letter_code
_entity_poly.pdbx_strand_id
1 'polypeptide(L)'
;MSLTAPPGHTTHQAQLTKHLAFTMPYTLHLSLAEYDAMVLRGAFDMLDRKVELFRGELVEMNPAGPLHDYLITYLTNWSVRSCDPSQTWITSQTGLDLPDQVSRPEPDLMWLRKANYRRAHPQAGDVQLAIEVAYSSLGYDLEEKRRLYAEAKIQEYWIVDASANCIHVFTEPDDGDYMARRVYQPSEALAPKSAPQAFLDLDELFDSN
;
A
#
# COMPACT_ATOMS: atom_id res chain seq x y z
N MET A 1 45.50 -57.59 61.40
CA MET A 1 45.53 -56.17 61.70
C MET A 1 45.08 -55.47 60.37
N SER A 2 43.84 -55.04 60.40
CA SER A 2 43.21 -54.46 59.26
C SER A 2 43.06 -52.96 59.48
N LEU A 3 43.55 -52.12 58.55
CA LEU A 3 43.44 -50.70 58.61
C LEU A 3 42.39 -50.30 57.57
N THR A 4 41.27 -49.75 58.06
CA THR A 4 40.20 -49.21 57.31
C THR A 4 40.51 -47.76 56.86
N ALA A 5 40.34 -47.47 55.59
CA ALA A 5 40.45 -46.15 55.02
C ALA A 5 39.11 -45.38 55.20
N PRO A 6 39.13 -44.06 55.35
CA PRO A 6 37.91 -43.25 55.47
C PRO A 6 37.23 -42.98 54.14
N PRO A 7 35.92 -42.66 54.15
CA PRO A 7 35.14 -42.42 52.97
C PRO A 7 35.39 -41.02 52.32
N GLY A 8 35.56 -41.01 51.04
CA GLY A 8 35.74 -39.79 50.24
C GLY A 8 34.48 -38.94 50.16
N HIS A 9 34.62 -37.65 50.36
CA HIS A 9 33.61 -36.63 50.12
C HIS A 9 33.44 -36.41 48.61
N THR A 10 32.30 -36.82 48.11
CA THR A 10 31.88 -36.49 46.73
C THR A 10 31.22 -35.12 46.74
N THR A 11 31.96 -34.13 46.29
CA THR A 11 31.44 -32.78 46.09
C THR A 11 30.60 -32.79 44.79
N HIS A 12 29.29 -32.70 44.95
CA HIS A 12 28.40 -32.40 43.83
C HIS A 12 28.59 -30.93 43.40
N GLN A 13 29.39 -30.70 42.39
CA GLN A 13 29.32 -29.45 41.63
C GLN A 13 28.10 -29.51 40.71
N ALA A 14 27.00 -28.91 41.18
CA ALA A 14 25.88 -28.60 40.32
C ALA A 14 26.30 -27.44 39.40
N GLN A 15 26.66 -27.78 38.17
CA GLN A 15 26.81 -26.81 37.06
C GLN A 15 25.43 -26.21 36.77
N LEU A 16 25.18 -25.01 37.25
CA LEU A 16 24.10 -24.15 36.77
C LEU A 16 24.47 -23.67 35.35
N THR A 17 24.10 -24.44 34.34
CA THR A 17 24.08 -23.98 32.96
C THR A 17 22.90 -23.01 32.83
N LYS A 18 23.13 -21.72 33.08
CA LYS A 18 22.19 -20.68 32.64
C LYS A 18 22.17 -20.69 31.15
N HIS A 19 21.16 -21.31 30.53
CA HIS A 19 20.77 -21.05 29.19
C HIS A 19 20.29 -19.59 29.12
N LEU A 20 21.18 -18.70 28.70
CA LEU A 20 20.80 -17.41 28.16
C LEU A 20 20.02 -17.72 26.86
N ALA A 21 18.71 -17.80 26.98
CA ALA A 21 17.84 -17.74 25.81
C ALA A 21 18.11 -16.38 25.15
N PHE A 22 18.84 -16.41 24.05
CA PHE A 22 19.04 -15.24 23.21
C PHE A 22 17.68 -14.98 22.56
N THR A 23 16.90 -14.08 23.15
CA THR A 23 15.65 -13.64 22.55
C THR A 23 16.06 -12.79 21.35
N MET A 24 15.85 -13.30 20.15
CA MET A 24 16.02 -12.52 18.94
C MET A 24 15.13 -11.28 19.00
N PRO A 25 15.64 -10.09 18.63
CA PRO A 25 14.78 -8.92 18.56
C PRO A 25 13.65 -9.17 17.55
N TYR A 26 12.44 -8.75 17.91
CA TYR A 26 11.27 -8.83 17.04
C TYR A 26 11.04 -7.47 16.38
N THR A 27 10.68 -7.45 15.10
CA THR A 27 10.15 -6.25 14.46
C THR A 27 8.80 -5.91 15.11
N LEU A 28 8.63 -4.67 15.50
CA LEU A 28 7.35 -4.19 16.02
C LEU A 28 6.42 -3.95 14.82
N HIS A 29 5.32 -4.68 14.77
CA HIS A 29 4.23 -4.41 13.85
C HIS A 29 3.14 -3.61 14.55
N LEU A 30 2.65 -2.57 13.90
CA LEU A 30 1.56 -1.74 14.37
C LEU A 30 0.23 -2.30 13.88
N SER A 31 -0.79 -2.26 14.72
CA SER A 31 -2.17 -2.38 14.28
C SER A 31 -2.64 -1.06 13.65
N LEU A 32 -3.72 -1.10 12.85
CA LEU A 32 -4.36 0.13 12.33
C LEU A 32 -4.75 1.09 13.44
N ALA A 33 -5.28 0.60 14.56
CA ALA A 33 -5.67 1.44 15.68
C ALA A 33 -4.48 2.16 16.34
N GLU A 34 -3.33 1.51 16.44
CA GLU A 34 -2.10 2.13 16.95
C GLU A 34 -1.58 3.18 15.96
N TYR A 35 -1.56 2.87 14.67
CA TYR A 35 -1.19 3.83 13.63
C TYR A 35 -2.11 5.07 13.66
N ASP A 36 -3.44 4.88 13.69
CA ASP A 36 -4.41 5.97 13.78
C ASP A 36 -4.20 6.83 15.04
N ALA A 37 -3.91 6.19 16.17
CA ALA A 37 -3.60 6.90 17.40
C ALA A 37 -2.30 7.72 17.32
N MET A 38 -1.31 7.26 16.55
CA MET A 38 -0.08 8.00 16.27
C MET A 38 -0.35 9.19 15.37
N VAL A 39 -1.10 9.01 14.27
CA VAL A 39 -1.53 10.08 13.36
C VAL A 39 -2.30 11.17 14.12
N LEU A 40 -3.31 10.80 14.91
CA LEU A 40 -4.11 11.73 15.69
C LEU A 40 -3.31 12.56 16.71
N ARG A 41 -2.19 12.01 17.19
CA ARG A 41 -1.28 12.69 18.12
C ARG A 41 -0.20 13.51 17.42
N GLY A 42 -0.20 13.58 16.09
CA GLY A 42 0.79 14.30 15.30
C GLY A 42 2.18 13.64 15.35
N ALA A 43 2.26 12.31 15.54
CA ALA A 43 3.55 11.62 15.65
C ALA A 43 4.42 11.78 14.39
N PHE A 44 3.81 12.04 13.25
CA PHE A 44 4.47 12.21 11.95
C PHE A 44 4.61 13.66 11.50
N ASP A 45 4.01 14.64 12.22
CA ASP A 45 3.96 16.05 11.80
C ASP A 45 5.35 16.69 11.68
N MET A 46 6.32 16.18 12.42
CA MET A 46 7.71 16.67 12.40
C MET A 46 8.59 15.96 11.36
N LEU A 47 8.05 14.98 10.66
CA LEU A 47 8.77 14.29 9.60
C LEU A 47 8.64 15.08 8.29
N ASP A 48 9.77 15.37 7.66
CA ASP A 48 9.81 15.99 6.32
C ASP A 48 9.61 14.93 5.22
N ARG A 49 8.66 14.00 5.45
CA ARG A 49 8.39 12.85 4.58
C ARG A 49 7.03 12.24 4.89
N LYS A 50 6.38 11.72 3.85
CA LYS A 50 5.13 10.98 3.97
C LYS A 50 5.41 9.55 4.47
N VAL A 51 4.56 9.07 5.37
CA VAL A 51 4.65 7.71 5.93
C VAL A 51 3.29 7.03 5.81
N GLU A 52 3.27 5.81 5.29
CA GLU A 52 2.09 4.96 5.22
C GLU A 52 2.26 3.72 6.11
N LEU A 53 1.15 3.14 6.57
CA LEU A 53 1.17 1.81 7.19
C LEU A 53 1.00 0.74 6.12
N PHE A 54 1.97 -0.16 6.01
CA PHE A 54 1.96 -1.26 5.05
C PHE A 54 2.26 -2.58 5.75
N ARG A 55 1.29 -3.50 5.80
CA ARG A 55 1.41 -4.80 6.49
C ARG A 55 1.90 -4.68 7.95
N GLY A 56 1.45 -3.64 8.65
CA GLY A 56 1.83 -3.35 10.03
C GLY A 56 3.18 -2.64 10.18
N GLU A 57 3.88 -2.32 9.12
CA GLU A 57 5.15 -1.59 9.12
C GLU A 57 4.97 -0.16 8.61
N LEU A 58 5.77 0.77 9.14
CA LEU A 58 5.81 2.14 8.65
C LEU A 58 6.74 2.21 7.44
N VAL A 59 6.20 2.64 6.31
CA VAL A 59 6.94 2.78 5.05
C VAL A 59 7.00 4.24 4.66
N GLU A 60 8.21 4.72 4.41
CA GLU A 60 8.46 6.06 3.90
C GLU A 60 8.17 6.11 2.39
N MET A 61 7.38 7.09 1.97
CA MET A 61 7.08 7.32 0.57
C MET A 61 8.07 8.30 -0.04
N ASN A 62 8.45 8.06 -1.29
CA ASN A 62 9.29 8.98 -2.04
C ASN A 62 8.59 10.34 -2.22
N PRO A 63 9.33 11.47 -2.14
CA PRO A 63 8.74 12.77 -2.42
C PRO A 63 8.28 12.87 -3.88
N ALA A 64 7.12 13.49 -4.07
CA ALA A 64 6.57 13.79 -5.39
C ALA A 64 7.42 14.85 -6.11
N GLY A 65 7.49 14.75 -7.44
CA GLY A 65 8.11 15.76 -8.29
C GLY A 65 7.08 16.41 -9.20
N PRO A 66 7.45 17.50 -9.93
CA PRO A 66 6.51 18.27 -10.76
C PRO A 66 5.73 17.43 -11.79
N LEU A 67 6.36 16.41 -12.39
CA LEU A 67 5.69 15.52 -13.35
C LEU A 67 4.62 14.66 -12.66
N HIS A 68 4.92 14.12 -11.48
CA HIS A 68 3.96 13.36 -10.68
C HIS A 68 2.74 14.23 -10.32
N ASP A 69 2.96 15.45 -9.84
CA ASP A 69 1.89 16.39 -9.48
C ASP A 69 1.04 16.79 -10.69
N TYR A 70 1.67 16.98 -11.86
CA TYR A 70 0.98 17.24 -13.12
C TYR A 70 0.07 16.07 -13.50
N LEU A 71 0.59 14.85 -13.49
CA LEU A 71 -0.16 13.64 -13.87
C LEU A 71 -1.35 13.40 -12.91
N ILE A 72 -1.15 13.55 -11.61
CA ILE A 72 -2.26 13.46 -10.64
C ILE A 72 -3.31 14.54 -10.91
N THR A 73 -2.89 15.77 -11.19
CA THR A 73 -3.81 16.87 -11.50
C THR A 73 -4.60 16.58 -12.77
N TYR A 74 -3.93 16.12 -13.84
CA TYR A 74 -4.60 15.75 -15.09
C TYR A 74 -5.62 14.63 -14.86
N LEU A 75 -5.21 13.54 -14.23
CA LEU A 75 -6.06 12.39 -13.95
C LEU A 75 -7.25 12.74 -13.03
N THR A 76 -7.05 13.64 -12.06
CA THR A 76 -8.13 14.13 -11.21
C THR A 76 -9.16 14.91 -12.03
N ASN A 77 -8.71 15.84 -12.88
CA ASN A 77 -9.58 16.62 -13.74
C ASN A 77 -10.35 15.75 -14.75
N TRP A 78 -9.66 14.79 -15.37
CA TRP A 78 -10.29 13.81 -16.24
C TRP A 78 -11.35 13.00 -15.48
N SER A 79 -11.02 12.47 -14.32
CA SER A 79 -11.92 11.67 -13.48
C SER A 79 -13.19 12.44 -13.12
N VAL A 80 -13.06 13.68 -12.68
CA VAL A 80 -14.22 14.54 -12.29
C VAL A 80 -15.12 14.82 -13.49
N ARG A 81 -14.55 14.99 -14.70
CA ARG A 81 -15.35 15.24 -15.92
C ARG A 81 -16.02 13.98 -16.46
N SER A 82 -15.44 12.82 -16.20
CA SER A 82 -15.83 11.53 -16.80
C SER A 82 -16.80 10.72 -15.94
N CYS A 83 -16.86 10.99 -14.63
CA CYS A 83 -17.71 10.27 -13.68
C CYS A 83 -19.08 10.92 -13.49
N ASP A 84 -20.08 10.09 -13.20
CA ASP A 84 -21.34 10.57 -12.62
C ASP A 84 -21.14 10.91 -11.14
N PRO A 85 -21.23 12.20 -10.74
CA PRO A 85 -21.00 12.63 -9.35
C PRO A 85 -22.07 12.13 -8.38
N SER A 86 -23.18 11.58 -8.87
CA SER A 86 -24.21 10.94 -8.04
C SER A 86 -23.81 9.52 -7.63
N GLN A 87 -22.92 8.86 -8.37
CA GLN A 87 -22.51 7.47 -8.18
C GLN A 87 -21.09 7.34 -7.70
N THR A 88 -20.20 8.25 -8.11
CA THR A 88 -18.76 8.15 -7.89
C THR A 88 -18.25 9.36 -7.12
N TRP A 89 -17.36 9.09 -6.19
CA TRP A 89 -16.60 10.07 -5.44
C TRP A 89 -15.12 9.95 -5.82
N ILE A 90 -14.53 11.04 -6.27
CA ILE A 90 -13.10 11.10 -6.63
C ILE A 90 -12.33 11.61 -5.42
N THR A 91 -11.27 10.91 -5.03
CA THR A 91 -10.36 11.32 -3.96
C THR A 91 -8.92 11.19 -4.43
N SER A 92 -8.06 12.08 -3.93
CA SER A 92 -6.62 12.03 -4.19
C SER A 92 -5.89 11.94 -2.85
N GLN A 93 -4.87 11.08 -2.77
CA GLN A 93 -4.00 10.92 -1.62
C GLN A 93 -4.78 10.78 -0.29
N THR A 94 -5.80 9.95 -0.32
CA THR A 94 -6.69 9.69 0.82
C THR A 94 -6.44 8.28 1.35
N GLY A 95 -6.33 8.14 2.68
CA GLY A 95 -6.12 6.84 3.31
C GLY A 95 -7.20 5.82 2.95
N LEU A 96 -6.78 4.63 2.53
CA LEU A 96 -7.62 3.48 2.26
C LEU A 96 -7.48 2.45 3.38
N ASP A 97 -8.60 2.06 4.00
CA ASP A 97 -8.61 1.13 5.12
C ASP A 97 -8.63 -0.32 4.65
N LEU A 98 -7.54 -1.04 4.90
CA LEU A 98 -7.37 -2.45 4.55
C LEU A 98 -7.07 -3.28 5.81
N PRO A 99 -8.10 -3.53 6.66
CA PRO A 99 -7.89 -4.12 7.98
C PRO A 99 -7.34 -5.55 7.92
N ASP A 100 -7.74 -6.36 6.95
CA ASP A 100 -7.25 -7.74 6.82
C ASP A 100 -5.77 -7.80 6.43
N GLN A 101 -5.25 -6.78 5.77
CA GLN A 101 -3.84 -6.61 5.39
C GLN A 101 -3.06 -5.75 6.38
N VAL A 102 -3.70 -5.26 7.44
CA VAL A 102 -3.12 -4.32 8.43
C VAL A 102 -2.42 -3.16 7.73
N SER A 103 -3.10 -2.53 6.77
CA SER A 103 -2.51 -1.50 5.90
C SER A 103 -3.41 -0.28 5.74
N ARG A 104 -2.77 0.89 5.65
CA ARG A 104 -3.40 2.17 5.35
C ARG A 104 -2.60 2.88 4.24
N PRO A 105 -2.65 2.37 2.99
CA PRO A 105 -2.06 3.07 1.85
C PRO A 105 -2.87 4.33 1.51
N GLU A 106 -2.22 5.26 0.83
CA GLU A 106 -2.85 6.47 0.31
C GLU A 106 -2.67 6.53 -1.21
N PRO A 107 -3.53 5.83 -1.99
CA PRO A 107 -3.44 5.85 -3.45
C PRO A 107 -3.46 7.28 -4.00
N ASP A 108 -2.70 7.54 -5.05
CA ASP A 108 -2.62 8.87 -5.65
C ASP A 108 -3.99 9.37 -6.12
N LEU A 109 -4.83 8.44 -6.64
CA LEU A 109 -6.21 8.73 -7.02
C LEU A 109 -7.09 7.49 -6.78
N MET A 110 -8.30 7.71 -6.28
CA MET A 110 -9.33 6.67 -6.21
C MET A 110 -10.66 7.15 -6.75
N TRP A 111 -11.32 6.24 -7.46
CA TRP A 111 -12.76 6.31 -7.73
C TRP A 111 -13.48 5.45 -6.70
N LEU A 112 -14.30 6.07 -5.87
CA LEU A 112 -15.02 5.42 -4.81
C LEU A 112 -16.53 5.43 -5.11
N ARG A 113 -17.22 4.41 -4.64
CA ARG A 113 -18.70 4.45 -4.58
C ARG A 113 -19.14 5.66 -3.77
N LYS A 114 -20.20 6.33 -4.20
CA LYS A 114 -20.73 7.49 -3.49
C LYS A 114 -21.24 7.09 -2.11
N ALA A 115 -20.57 7.58 -1.06
CA ALA A 115 -20.93 7.36 0.34
C ALA A 115 -20.49 8.51 1.22
N ASN A 116 -20.74 8.43 2.52
CA ASN A 116 -20.31 9.43 3.50
C ASN A 116 -19.07 8.95 4.27
N TYR A 117 -17.90 9.38 3.83
CA TYR A 117 -16.61 9.05 4.43
C TYR A 117 -16.12 10.01 5.52
N ARG A 118 -17.01 10.82 6.12
CA ARG A 118 -16.61 11.81 7.15
C ARG A 118 -16.09 11.21 8.45
N ARG A 119 -16.45 9.96 8.75
CA ARG A 119 -16.16 9.33 10.05
C ARG A 119 -15.31 8.08 9.95
N ALA A 120 -15.05 7.60 8.75
CA ALA A 120 -14.23 6.41 8.48
C ALA A 120 -13.59 6.57 7.11
N HIS A 121 -12.43 6.00 6.94
CA HIS A 121 -11.79 5.87 5.63
C HIS A 121 -12.58 4.92 4.75
N PRO A 122 -12.52 5.07 3.40
CA PRO A 122 -13.05 4.08 2.48
C PRO A 122 -12.35 2.73 2.69
N GLN A 123 -13.07 1.66 2.41
CA GLN A 123 -12.55 0.29 2.44
C GLN A 123 -12.43 -0.27 1.01
N ALA A 124 -11.77 -1.41 0.85
CA ALA A 124 -11.55 -2.03 -0.46
C ALA A 124 -12.84 -2.21 -1.28
N GLY A 125 -13.96 -2.59 -0.63
CA GLY A 125 -15.27 -2.75 -1.28
C GLY A 125 -15.88 -1.45 -1.84
N ASP A 126 -15.39 -0.29 -1.40
CA ASP A 126 -15.82 1.02 -1.89
C ASP A 126 -15.07 1.43 -3.17
N VAL A 127 -13.90 0.83 -3.42
CA VAL A 127 -13.01 1.23 -4.52
C VAL A 127 -13.51 0.67 -5.84
N GLN A 128 -13.78 1.54 -6.79
CA GLN A 128 -14.11 1.20 -8.18
C GLN A 128 -12.87 1.17 -9.07
N LEU A 129 -11.89 2.04 -8.78
CA LEU A 129 -10.60 2.14 -9.44
C LEU A 129 -9.57 2.74 -8.47
N ALA A 130 -8.42 2.14 -8.34
CA ALA A 130 -7.24 2.71 -7.69
C ALA A 130 -6.18 3.04 -8.74
N ILE A 131 -5.55 4.22 -8.63
CA ILE A 131 -4.49 4.67 -9.55
C ILE A 131 -3.29 5.12 -8.72
N GLU A 132 -2.11 4.64 -9.09
CA GLU A 132 -0.81 5.13 -8.61
C GLU A 132 -0.04 5.74 -9.79
N VAL A 133 0.66 6.83 -9.54
CA VAL A 133 1.53 7.49 -10.51
C VAL A 133 2.98 7.19 -10.14
N ALA A 134 3.63 6.35 -10.92
CA ALA A 134 4.97 5.86 -10.65
C ALA A 134 6.03 6.59 -11.49
N TYR A 135 7.05 7.14 -10.83
CA TYR A 135 8.28 7.57 -11.46
C TYR A 135 9.47 6.80 -10.89
N SER A 136 9.74 6.93 -9.59
CA SER A 136 10.79 6.19 -8.88
C SER A 136 10.23 5.00 -8.07
N SER A 137 8.92 4.94 -7.88
CA SER A 137 8.22 3.91 -7.09
C SER A 137 7.76 2.70 -7.92
N LEU A 138 7.98 2.68 -9.24
CA LEU A 138 7.40 1.69 -10.15
C LEU A 138 7.56 0.23 -9.68
N GLY A 139 8.74 -0.14 -9.19
CA GLY A 139 8.99 -1.49 -8.67
C GLY A 139 8.11 -1.83 -7.47
N TYR A 140 7.95 -0.90 -6.54
CA TYR A 140 7.11 -1.06 -5.36
C TYR A 140 5.61 -1.16 -5.73
N ASP A 141 5.16 -0.33 -6.67
CA ASP A 141 3.77 -0.33 -7.14
C ASP A 141 3.44 -1.60 -7.93
N LEU A 142 4.39 -2.08 -8.76
CA LEU A 142 4.24 -3.32 -9.54
C LEU A 142 4.29 -4.59 -8.71
N GLU A 143 4.97 -4.60 -7.56
CA GLU A 143 5.16 -5.79 -6.74
C GLU A 143 4.33 -5.75 -5.47
N GLU A 144 4.60 -4.79 -4.59
CA GLU A 144 4.02 -4.77 -3.24
C GLU A 144 2.58 -4.23 -3.23
N LYS A 145 2.35 -3.02 -3.80
CA LYS A 145 1.00 -2.44 -3.83
C LYS A 145 0.05 -3.27 -4.70
N ARG A 146 0.52 -3.80 -5.83
CA ARG A 146 -0.29 -4.69 -6.69
C ARG A 146 -0.82 -5.89 -5.91
N ARG A 147 0.03 -6.58 -5.16
CA ARG A 147 -0.38 -7.72 -4.33
C ARG A 147 -1.32 -7.29 -3.21
N LEU A 148 -1.00 -6.21 -2.52
CA LEU A 148 -1.83 -5.67 -1.46
C LEU A 148 -3.26 -5.39 -1.94
N TYR A 149 -3.40 -4.72 -3.09
CA TYR A 149 -4.71 -4.39 -3.65
C TYR A 149 -5.45 -5.61 -4.20
N ALA A 150 -4.74 -6.58 -4.77
CA ALA A 150 -5.33 -7.84 -5.20
C ALA A 150 -5.83 -8.69 -4.01
N GLU A 151 -5.06 -8.82 -2.94
CA GLU A 151 -5.47 -9.49 -1.69
C GLU A 151 -6.70 -8.82 -1.08
N ALA A 152 -6.77 -7.49 -1.12
CA ALA A 152 -7.92 -6.71 -0.69
C ALA A 152 -9.11 -6.78 -1.66
N LYS A 153 -8.99 -7.50 -2.80
CA LYS A 153 -10.04 -7.67 -3.83
C LYS A 153 -10.47 -6.36 -4.50
N ILE A 154 -9.57 -5.38 -4.63
CA ILE A 154 -9.81 -4.18 -5.44
C ILE A 154 -9.88 -4.61 -6.89
N GLN A 155 -11.01 -4.33 -7.56
CA GLN A 155 -11.35 -4.92 -8.85
C GLN A 155 -10.52 -4.39 -10.03
N GLU A 156 -10.00 -3.17 -9.92
CA GLU A 156 -9.24 -2.53 -10.96
C GLU A 156 -8.16 -1.62 -10.36
N TYR A 157 -6.92 -1.82 -10.79
CA TYR A 157 -5.75 -1.09 -10.35
C TYR A 157 -4.91 -0.64 -11.55
N TRP A 158 -4.57 0.63 -11.62
CA TRP A 158 -3.75 1.22 -12.65
C TRP A 158 -2.45 1.76 -12.08
N ILE A 159 -1.35 1.54 -12.80
CA ILE A 159 -0.08 2.20 -12.53
C ILE A 159 0.28 3.03 -13.77
N VAL A 160 0.35 4.33 -13.59
CA VAL A 160 0.81 5.28 -14.60
C VAL A 160 2.32 5.34 -14.53
N ASP A 161 3.00 4.65 -15.44
CA ASP A 161 4.46 4.68 -15.57
C ASP A 161 4.88 5.95 -16.31
N ALA A 162 5.25 6.97 -15.53
CA ALA A 162 5.65 8.28 -16.06
C ALA A 162 6.99 8.25 -16.81
N SER A 163 7.80 7.19 -16.61
CA SER A 163 9.10 7.05 -17.28
C SER A 163 8.96 6.40 -18.66
N ALA A 164 8.02 5.45 -18.79
CA ALA A 164 7.77 4.71 -20.02
C ALA A 164 6.57 5.27 -20.81
N ASN A 165 5.87 6.31 -20.33
CA ASN A 165 4.67 6.89 -20.92
C ASN A 165 3.62 5.82 -21.22
N CYS A 166 3.30 4.96 -20.26
CA CYS A 166 2.32 3.91 -20.42
C CYS A 166 1.50 3.69 -19.13
N ILE A 167 0.40 2.96 -19.24
CA ILE A 167 -0.41 2.58 -18.09
C ILE A 167 -0.50 1.07 -17.99
N HIS A 168 -0.07 0.51 -16.86
CA HIS A 168 -0.30 -0.88 -16.51
C HIS A 168 -1.67 -1.00 -15.86
N VAL A 169 -2.55 -1.78 -16.45
CA VAL A 169 -3.90 -2.06 -15.95
C VAL A 169 -3.96 -3.47 -15.42
N PHE A 170 -4.38 -3.61 -14.17
CA PHE A 170 -4.55 -4.88 -13.48
C PHE A 170 -6.02 -5.08 -13.12
N THR A 171 -6.54 -6.26 -13.41
CA THR A 171 -7.95 -6.61 -13.17
C THR A 171 -8.07 -8.09 -12.79
N GLU A 172 -9.26 -8.48 -12.32
CA GLU A 172 -9.56 -9.86 -11.93
C GLU A 172 -8.68 -10.34 -10.75
N PRO A 173 -8.83 -9.71 -9.56
CA PRO A 173 -8.07 -10.11 -8.37
C PRO A 173 -8.51 -11.50 -7.90
N ASP A 174 -7.56 -12.44 -7.86
CA ASP A 174 -7.76 -13.79 -7.36
C ASP A 174 -6.47 -14.32 -6.74
N ASP A 175 -6.59 -15.14 -5.70
CA ASP A 175 -5.49 -15.77 -4.97
C ASP A 175 -4.31 -14.83 -4.64
N GLY A 176 -4.62 -13.58 -4.26
CA GLY A 176 -3.63 -12.57 -3.84
C GLY A 176 -2.86 -11.90 -4.97
N ASP A 177 -3.31 -12.08 -6.23
CA ASP A 177 -2.76 -11.37 -7.38
C ASP A 177 -3.86 -10.99 -8.39
N TYR A 178 -3.51 -10.22 -9.42
CA TYR A 178 -4.40 -9.94 -10.54
C TYR A 178 -4.15 -10.92 -11.67
N MET A 179 -5.20 -11.62 -12.08
CA MET A 179 -5.13 -12.64 -13.14
C MET A 179 -5.04 -12.04 -14.55
N ALA A 180 -5.44 -10.78 -14.72
CA ALA A 180 -5.35 -10.07 -15.99
C ALA A 180 -4.49 -8.82 -15.84
N ARG A 181 -3.53 -8.68 -16.76
CA ARG A 181 -2.67 -7.50 -16.89
C ARG A 181 -2.62 -7.08 -18.35
N ARG A 182 -2.77 -5.78 -18.59
CA ARG A 182 -2.51 -5.16 -19.91
C ARG A 182 -1.74 -3.86 -19.73
N VAL A 183 -0.83 -3.58 -20.66
CA VAL A 183 -0.13 -2.31 -20.76
C VAL A 183 -0.73 -1.53 -21.93
N TYR A 184 -1.12 -0.28 -21.66
CA TYR A 184 -1.66 0.64 -22.67
C TYR A 184 -0.61 1.68 -23.00
N GLN A 185 -0.42 1.91 -24.30
CA GLN A 185 0.50 2.90 -24.85
C GLN A 185 -0.29 4.12 -25.35
N PRO A 186 0.35 5.28 -25.57
CA PRO A 186 -0.22 6.37 -26.36
C PRO A 186 -0.90 5.86 -27.63
N SER A 187 -1.95 6.51 -28.07
CA SER A 187 -2.83 6.15 -29.20
C SER A 187 -3.77 4.94 -28.94
N GLU A 188 -3.70 4.28 -27.78
CA GLU A 188 -4.68 3.27 -27.40
C GLU A 188 -5.82 3.87 -26.56
N ALA A 189 -7.03 3.34 -26.77
CA ALA A 189 -8.19 3.73 -25.96
C ALA A 189 -8.19 2.99 -24.62
N LEU A 190 -8.15 3.74 -23.53
CA LEU A 190 -8.25 3.21 -22.17
C LEU A 190 -9.48 3.81 -21.46
N ALA A 191 -10.29 2.95 -20.84
CA ALA A 191 -11.39 3.37 -19.99
C ALA A 191 -11.54 2.40 -18.80
N PRO A 192 -11.97 2.88 -17.62
CA PRO A 192 -12.23 2.03 -16.46
C PRO A 192 -13.38 1.04 -16.72
N LYS A 193 -13.29 -0.16 -16.13
CA LYS A 193 -14.41 -1.14 -16.17
C LYS A 193 -15.70 -0.56 -15.61
N SER A 194 -15.60 0.24 -14.55
CA SER A 194 -16.76 0.88 -13.89
C SER A 194 -17.41 1.99 -14.73
N ALA A 195 -16.71 2.54 -15.72
CA ALA A 195 -17.18 3.60 -16.61
C ALA A 195 -16.61 3.44 -18.03
N PRO A 196 -17.10 2.47 -18.82
CA PRO A 196 -16.53 2.16 -20.15
C PRO A 196 -16.59 3.30 -21.17
N GLN A 197 -17.40 4.34 -20.90
CA GLN A 197 -17.51 5.55 -21.74
C GLN A 197 -16.50 6.64 -21.35
N ALA A 198 -15.81 6.50 -20.21
CA ALA A 198 -14.85 7.47 -19.69
C ALA A 198 -13.47 7.23 -20.30
N PHE A 199 -13.30 7.55 -21.56
CA PHE A 199 -12.01 7.37 -22.25
C PHE A 199 -10.98 8.36 -21.72
N LEU A 200 -9.80 7.83 -21.37
CA LEU A 200 -8.60 8.59 -21.05
C LEU A 200 -7.75 8.69 -22.32
N ASP A 201 -7.43 9.92 -22.70
CA ASP A 201 -6.52 10.22 -23.80
C ASP A 201 -5.08 10.14 -23.30
N LEU A 202 -4.35 9.09 -23.70
CA LEU A 202 -2.97 8.87 -23.27
C LEU A 202 -1.98 9.73 -24.04
N ASP A 203 -2.32 10.17 -25.27
CA ASP A 203 -1.48 11.11 -26.00
C ASP A 203 -1.48 12.47 -25.29
N GLU A 204 -2.64 12.97 -24.85
CA GLU A 204 -2.73 14.21 -24.08
C GLU A 204 -2.12 14.07 -22.68
N LEU A 205 -2.30 12.93 -22.01
CA LEU A 205 -1.75 12.68 -20.68
C LEU A 205 -0.21 12.75 -20.65
N PHE A 206 0.44 12.18 -21.67
CA PHE A 206 1.89 12.05 -21.75
C PHE A 206 2.55 13.04 -22.70
N ASP A 207 1.77 13.97 -23.28
CA ASP A 207 2.34 15.00 -24.17
C ASP A 207 3.34 15.87 -23.41
N SER A 208 4.58 15.86 -23.91
CA SER A 208 5.73 16.56 -23.32
C SER A 208 5.96 17.93 -23.98
N ASN A 209 4.92 18.68 -24.33
CA ASN A 209 5.06 20.03 -24.91
C ASN A 209 5.67 21.03 -23.96
#